data_4a79d7adc7ed8b9a50e16aae17282c16
#
_entry.id   4a79d7adc7ed8b9a50e16aae17282c16
#
_cell.length_a   1.000
_cell.length_b   1.000
_cell.length_c   1.000
_cell.angle_alpha   90.00
_cell.angle_beta   90.00
_cell.angle_gamma   90.00
#
_symmetry.space_group_name_H-M   'P 1'
#
loop_
_entity.id
_entity.type
_entity.pdbx_description
1 polymer ?
#
loop_
_entity_poly.entity_id
_entity_poly.type
_entity_poly.pdbx_seq_one_letter_code
_entity_poly.pdbx_strand_id
1 'polypeptide(L)'
;MSTGSKTIVTSQQEYINTLRQHLPELRQRFGITSMRLFGSVARNEHREGSDIDIFVTMPPKFYNYVLAANYLEELLGCSVDLICDNNNLRPFFRQQIEQDGIDVFTAA
;
A
#
# COMPACT_ATOMS: atom_id res chain seq x y z
N MET A 1 -16.95 24.52 -6.33
CA MET A 1 -16.61 24.15 -6.21
C MET A 1 -15.98 23.70 -5.87
N SER A 2 -15.78 23.58 -5.90
CA SER A 2 -15.16 23.09 -5.68
C SER A 2 -14.52 22.70 -5.28
N THR A 3 -14.34 22.82 -5.27
CA THR A 3 -13.69 22.45 -5.02
C THR A 3 -13.04 21.98 -4.42
N GLY A 4 -12.88 22.02 -4.27
CA GLY A 4 -12.27 21.59 -3.83
C GLY A 4 -11.51 21.15 -3.44
N SER A 5 -11.40 21.15 -3.45
CA SER A 5 -10.63 20.74 -3.22
C SER A 5 -9.83 20.23 -2.96
N LYS A 6 -9.60 20.08 -2.97
CA LYS A 6 -8.80 19.65 -2.80
C LYS A 6 -7.89 19.40 -2.40
N THR A 7 -7.84 19.11 -2.39
CA THR A 7 -6.93 18.96 -2.10
C THR A 7 -6.12 18.56 -1.39
N ILE A 8 -6.25 18.12 -1.60
CA ILE A 8 -5.14 18.40 -0.74
C ILE A 8 -4.61 17.14 -0.11
N VAL A 9 -4.67 16.97 1.19
CA VAL A 9 -4.14 15.78 1.83
C VAL A 9 -5.11 14.61 1.64
N THR A 10 -4.65 13.58 0.95
CA THR A 10 -5.44 12.37 0.81
C THR A 10 -5.44 11.63 2.13
N SER A 11 -6.61 11.33 2.63
CA SER A 11 -6.74 10.66 3.92
C SER A 11 -6.41 9.18 3.82
N GLN A 12 -6.11 8.58 4.97
CA GLN A 12 -5.89 7.15 5.06
C GLN A 12 -7.04 6.36 4.43
N GLN A 13 -8.28 6.77 4.71
CA GLN A 13 -9.44 6.06 4.20
C GLN A 13 -9.55 6.16 2.68
N GLU A 14 -9.15 7.29 2.12
CA GLU A 14 -9.17 7.45 0.67
C GLU A 14 -8.17 6.52 -0.01
N TYR A 15 -6.98 6.37 0.57
CA TYR A 15 -6.00 5.43 0.05
C TYR A 15 -6.55 4.00 0.09
N ILE A 16 -7.15 3.63 1.21
CA ILE A 16 -7.72 2.29 1.36
C ILE A 16 -8.82 2.06 0.33
N ASN A 17 -9.71 3.02 0.16
CA ASN A 17 -10.81 2.89 -0.79
C ASN A 17 -10.28 2.75 -2.23
N THR A 18 -9.30 3.56 -2.59
CA THR A 18 -8.72 3.50 -3.93
C THR A 18 -8.08 2.15 -4.19
N LEU A 19 -7.33 1.63 -3.22
CA LEU A 19 -6.69 0.33 -3.37
C LEU A 19 -7.72 -0.79 -3.49
N ARG A 20 -8.78 -0.72 -2.71
CA ARG A 20 -9.84 -1.74 -2.78
C ARG A 20 -10.59 -1.70 -4.09
N GLN A 21 -10.76 -0.53 -4.68
CA GLN A 21 -11.42 -0.40 -5.98
C GLN A 21 -10.63 -1.09 -7.08
N HIS A 22 -9.32 -1.18 -6.92
CA HIS A 22 -8.44 -1.79 -7.92
C HIS A 22 -8.01 -3.21 -7.53
N LEU A 23 -8.69 -3.79 -6.55
CA LEU A 23 -8.39 -5.13 -6.07
C LEU A 23 -8.28 -6.18 -7.18
N PRO A 24 -9.24 -6.25 -8.13
CA PRO A 24 -9.14 -7.27 -9.17
C PRO A 24 -7.86 -7.17 -9.98
N GLU A 25 -7.42 -5.97 -10.32
CA GLU A 25 -6.18 -5.79 -11.07
C GLU A 25 -4.96 -6.14 -10.24
N LEU A 26 -4.96 -5.75 -8.97
CA LEU A 26 -3.83 -6.06 -8.08
C LEU A 26 -3.65 -7.56 -7.95
N ARG A 27 -4.75 -8.28 -7.85
CA ARG A 27 -4.70 -9.73 -7.73
C ARG A 27 -4.33 -10.42 -9.05
N GLN A 28 -4.95 -10.01 -10.14
CA GLN A 28 -4.77 -10.69 -11.42
C GLN A 28 -3.46 -10.35 -12.10
N ARG A 29 -3.09 -9.07 -12.10
CA ARG A 29 -1.88 -8.64 -12.80
C ARG A 29 -0.61 -8.92 -12.03
N PHE A 30 -0.66 -8.76 -10.71
CA PHE A 30 0.56 -8.84 -9.90
C PHE A 30 0.58 -10.02 -8.94
N GLY A 31 -0.55 -10.69 -8.77
CA GLY A 31 -0.64 -11.82 -7.86
C GLY A 31 -0.62 -11.40 -6.39
N ILE A 32 -0.99 -10.16 -6.10
CA ILE A 32 -1.04 -9.68 -4.72
C ILE A 32 -2.22 -10.32 -4.01
N THR A 33 -1.96 -11.05 -2.93
CA THR A 33 -3.01 -11.75 -2.19
C THR A 33 -3.38 -11.08 -0.89
N SER A 34 -2.52 -10.22 -0.37
CA SER A 34 -2.87 -9.41 0.80
C SER A 34 -2.11 -8.11 0.76
N MET A 35 -2.67 -7.11 1.41
CA MET A 35 -2.08 -5.77 1.42
C MET A 35 -2.41 -5.08 2.72
N ARG A 36 -1.41 -4.43 3.32
CA ARG A 36 -1.56 -3.62 4.51
C ARG A 36 -0.86 -2.28 4.31
N LEU A 37 -1.43 -1.24 4.86
CA LEU A 37 -0.74 0.04 4.99
C LEU A 37 -0.03 0.06 6.34
N PHE A 38 1.18 0.60 6.38
CA PHE A 38 1.88 0.77 7.64
C PHE A 38 2.65 2.08 7.61
N GLY A 39 3.43 2.35 8.67
CA GLY A 39 4.19 3.59 8.75
C GLY A 39 3.30 4.80 9.00
N SER A 40 3.68 5.96 8.48
CA SER A 40 3.01 7.22 8.80
C SER A 40 1.55 7.22 8.36
N VAL A 41 1.23 6.65 7.21
CA VAL A 41 -0.16 6.64 6.74
C VAL A 41 -1.04 5.78 7.64
N ALA A 42 -0.51 4.67 8.15
CA ALA A 42 -1.27 3.81 9.06
C ALA A 42 -1.52 4.51 10.39
N ARG A 43 -0.58 5.33 10.83
CA ARG A 43 -0.73 6.10 12.06
C ARG A 43 -1.50 7.40 11.87
N ASN A 44 -1.98 7.64 10.65
CA ASN A 44 -2.69 8.85 10.29
C ASN A 44 -1.82 10.10 10.47
N GLU A 45 -0.53 9.94 10.17
CA GLU A 45 0.47 11.00 10.25
C GLU A 45 1.07 11.34 8.90
N HIS A 46 0.43 10.86 7.84
CA HIS A 46 0.93 11.05 6.49
C HIS A 46 0.92 12.54 6.11
N ARG A 47 1.99 12.99 5.48
CA ARG A 47 2.13 14.38 5.05
C ARG A 47 2.40 14.41 3.55
N GLU A 48 2.13 15.56 2.96
CA GLU A 48 2.47 15.79 1.58
C GLU A 48 3.96 15.54 1.36
N GLY A 49 4.29 14.77 0.34
CA GLY A 49 5.67 14.43 0.05
C GLY A 49 6.20 13.21 0.78
N SER A 50 5.42 12.66 1.72
CA SER A 50 5.81 11.43 2.40
C SER A 50 5.54 10.21 1.52
N ASP A 51 6.37 9.18 1.68
CA ASP A 51 6.14 7.91 1.00
C ASP A 51 5.00 7.17 1.68
N ILE A 52 4.26 6.40 0.91
CA ILE A 52 3.25 5.50 1.47
C ILE A 52 3.87 4.13 1.61
N ASP A 53 3.88 3.62 2.84
CA ASP A 53 4.46 2.32 3.13
C ASP A 53 3.39 1.25 2.97
N ILE A 54 3.64 0.30 2.06
CA ILE A 54 2.68 -0.76 1.75
C ILE A 54 3.37 -2.11 1.90
N PHE A 55 2.74 -3.00 2.65
CA PHE A 55 3.21 -4.36 2.87
C PHE A 55 2.28 -5.32 2.14
N VAL A 56 2.85 -6.14 1.26
CA VAL A 56 2.05 -7.04 0.42
C VAL A 56 2.58 -8.46 0.48
N THR A 57 1.68 -9.41 0.24
CA THR A 57 2.04 -10.79 -0.06
C THR A 57 1.82 -11.00 -1.55
N MET A 58 2.89 -11.37 -2.26
CA MET A 58 2.83 -11.61 -3.71
C MET A 58 3.95 -12.55 -4.10
N PRO A 59 3.88 -13.17 -5.30
CA PRO A 59 4.94 -14.05 -5.76
C PRO A 59 6.29 -13.33 -5.78
N PRO A 60 7.39 -14.02 -5.43
CA PRO A 60 8.71 -13.40 -5.33
C PRO A 60 9.37 -13.24 -6.71
N LYS A 61 8.75 -12.45 -7.57
CA LYS A 61 9.27 -12.15 -8.90
C LYS A 61 9.63 -10.69 -8.98
N PHE A 62 10.90 -10.42 -9.17
CA PHE A 62 11.40 -9.05 -9.16
C PHE A 62 10.70 -8.17 -10.18
N TYR A 63 10.49 -8.67 -11.38
CA TYR A 63 9.83 -7.89 -12.43
C TYR A 63 8.41 -7.51 -12.04
N ASN A 64 7.67 -8.46 -11.48
CA ASN A 64 6.33 -8.19 -10.97
C ASN A 64 6.35 -7.14 -9.87
N TYR A 65 7.34 -7.24 -9.00
CA TYR A 65 7.48 -6.28 -7.91
C TYR A 65 7.66 -4.86 -8.44
N VAL A 66 8.53 -4.68 -9.41
CA VAL A 66 8.78 -3.36 -9.98
C VAL A 66 7.52 -2.81 -10.65
N LEU A 67 6.83 -3.65 -11.41
CA LEU A 67 5.59 -3.23 -12.08
C LEU A 67 4.51 -2.87 -11.06
N ALA A 68 4.40 -3.64 -9.98
CA ALA A 68 3.42 -3.36 -8.94
C ALA A 68 3.72 -2.04 -8.25
N ALA A 69 4.98 -1.78 -7.92
CA ALA A 69 5.37 -0.54 -7.28
C ALA A 69 5.03 0.66 -8.17
N ASN A 70 5.36 0.58 -9.45
CA ASN A 70 5.05 1.65 -10.38
C ASN A 70 3.55 1.87 -10.54
N TYR A 71 2.80 0.78 -10.61
CA TYR A 71 1.35 0.86 -10.72
C TYR A 71 0.75 1.57 -9.51
N LEU A 72 1.22 1.21 -8.33
CA LEU A 72 0.71 1.80 -7.10
C LEU A 72 1.08 3.28 -6.99
N GLU A 73 2.27 3.65 -7.44
CA GLU A 73 2.67 5.06 -7.42
C GLU A 73 1.79 5.90 -8.34
N GLU A 74 1.49 5.38 -9.52
CA GLU A 74 0.61 6.08 -10.44
C GLU A 74 -0.81 6.17 -9.89
N LEU A 75 -1.27 5.08 -9.29
CA LEU A 75 -2.62 5.00 -8.76
C LEU A 75 -2.84 5.97 -7.62
N LEU A 76 -1.86 6.05 -6.71
CA LEU A 76 -1.99 6.86 -5.50
C LEU A 76 -1.44 8.27 -5.66
N GLY A 77 -0.69 8.52 -6.71
CA GLY A 77 -0.17 9.86 -7.00
C GLY A 77 0.98 10.29 -6.11
N CYS A 78 1.70 9.35 -5.52
CA CYS A 78 2.82 9.65 -4.65
C CYS A 78 3.78 8.48 -4.61
N SER A 79 4.95 8.69 -4.01
CA SER A 79 5.95 7.64 -3.88
C SER A 79 5.44 6.54 -2.96
N VAL A 80 5.73 5.29 -3.32
CA VAL A 80 5.32 4.12 -2.57
C VAL A 80 6.55 3.32 -2.19
N ASP A 81 6.64 2.96 -0.91
CA ASP A 81 7.65 2.04 -0.41
C ASP A 81 6.98 0.68 -0.27
N LEU A 82 7.20 -0.19 -1.26
CA LEU A 82 6.53 -1.47 -1.33
C LEU A 82 7.41 -2.56 -0.75
N ILE A 83 6.90 -3.23 0.28
CA ILE A 83 7.63 -4.30 0.95
C ILE A 83 6.87 -5.59 0.79
N CYS A 84 7.55 -6.62 0.29
CA CYS A 84 6.94 -7.93 0.11
C CYS A 84 7.20 -8.81 1.32
N ASP A 85 6.17 -9.54 1.71
CA ASP A 85 6.30 -10.53 2.78
C ASP A 85 7.20 -11.68 2.29
N ASN A 86 8.23 -11.97 3.07
CA ASN A 86 9.14 -13.07 2.76
C ASN A 86 9.80 -13.56 4.04
N ASN A 87 10.46 -14.72 3.93
CA ASN A 87 11.06 -15.37 5.10
C ASN A 87 12.26 -14.62 5.67
N ASN A 88 12.81 -13.68 4.91
CA ASN A 88 13.96 -12.90 5.37
C ASN A 88 13.56 -11.64 6.11
N LEU A 89 12.27 -11.37 6.21
CA LEU A 89 11.77 -10.21 6.92
C LEU A 89 12.04 -10.37 8.41
N ARG A 90 12.66 -9.36 9.00
CA ARG A 90 13.03 -9.42 10.42
C ARG A 90 11.77 -9.55 11.28
N PRO A 91 11.77 -10.44 12.28
CA PRO A 91 10.60 -10.63 13.14
C PRO A 91 10.10 -9.35 13.80
N PHE A 92 11.01 -8.49 14.23
CA PHE A 92 10.63 -7.23 14.87
C PHE A 92 9.85 -6.34 13.88
N PHE A 93 10.33 -6.26 12.66
CA PHE A 93 9.69 -5.44 11.63
C PHE A 93 8.31 -5.99 11.27
N ARG A 94 8.24 -7.32 11.12
CA ARG A 94 6.96 -7.98 10.85
C ARG A 94 5.97 -7.72 11.97
N GLN A 95 6.42 -7.78 13.21
CA GLN A 95 5.55 -7.53 14.35
C GLN A 95 5.03 -6.10 14.33
N GLN A 96 5.88 -5.14 13.99
CA GLN A 96 5.44 -3.74 13.88
C GLN A 96 4.37 -3.57 12.82
N ILE A 97 4.53 -4.22 11.67
CA ILE A 97 3.55 -4.14 10.60
C ILE A 97 2.22 -4.73 11.07
N GLU A 98 2.28 -5.84 11.79
CA GLU A 98 1.06 -6.49 12.28
C GLU A 98 0.36 -5.67 13.34
N GLN A 99 1.11 -4.98 14.20
CA GLN A 99 0.52 -4.16 15.25
C GLN A 99 -0.02 -2.84 14.74
N ASP A 100 0.75 -2.16 13.88
CA ASP A 100 0.42 -0.82 13.44
C ASP A 100 -0.23 -0.79 12.06
N GLY A 101 -0.11 -1.87 11.30
CA GLY A 101 -0.63 -1.93 9.95
C GLY A 101 -2.14 -1.99 9.90
N ILE A 102 -2.68 -1.47 8.81
CA ILE A 102 -4.12 -1.48 8.57
C ILE A 102 -4.39 -2.35 7.35
N ASP A 103 -5.25 -3.35 7.53
CA ASP A 103 -5.61 -4.23 6.42
C ASP A 103 -6.33 -3.46 5.33
N VAL A 104 -5.82 -3.58 4.11
CA VAL A 104 -6.55 -3.12 2.94
C VAL A 104 -7.40 -4.28 2.43
N PHE A 105 -6.77 -5.44 2.23
CA PHE A 105 -7.50 -6.65 1.90
C PHE A 105 -6.63 -7.87 2.19
N THR A 106 -7.30 -9.01 2.34
CA THR A 106 -6.65 -10.31 2.49
C THR A 106 -7.46 -11.31 1.69
N ALA A 107 -6.79 -12.02 0.79
CA ALA A 107 -7.46 -13.08 0.03
C ALA A 107 -7.66 -14.29 0.94
N ALA A 108 -8.85 -14.81 0.93
CA ALA A 108 -9.17 -15.99 1.72
C ALA A 108 -8.54 -17.26 1.11
#